data_82f0d9f4bb042797455439fddb7ae20b
#
_entry.id   82f0d9f4bb042797455439fddb7ae20b
#
_cell.length_a   1.000
_cell.length_b   1.000
_cell.length_c   1.000
_cell.angle_alpha   90.00
_cell.angle_beta   90.00
_cell.angle_gamma   90.00
#
_symmetry.space_group_name_H-M   'P 1'
#
loop_
_entity.id
_entity.type
_entity.pdbx_description
1 polymer ?
#
loop_
_entity_poly.entity_id
_entity_poly.type
_entity_poly.pdbx_seq_one_letter_code
_entity_poly.pdbx_strand_id
1 'polypeptide(L)'
;MHNFALALKHSGHKVSGSDDQIFEPSRSRLEKAGLLPHREGWHPENLNNNIDVIILGMHARKDNPELARARELGLIVQSYPEFLFNATKDKKRVVVGGSHGKTTITSMLLHVLSALGRNADYMVGAQLEGFDRMLELNKENDLAVIEVDEYLSSPIDNRSKFLHYRPHIAIITGIAWDHINVFPTEESYLDTFRKFIDTLEQGATLIYCREDSQLLGLIEEASNKRPDIYCEPYNTPSSIPGKGCSELTYSDNTTAISKLVGAHNFQNLAGARAICKSLSISAEQFDNAIEGFTGAARRLEVAIERTQEKFTVFRDFAHAPSKLKATQSGVVGSFPERKVTAVFELHTFSSLNKAFLPQYASSMDSVDKAIVFYDPKVVEHKRLPAISIQDVKDAFGREDLEVITSVNSLEKRINAIPKENHCVLMMSSGRFGGAEIPQ
;
A
#
# COMPACT_ATOMS: atom_id res chain seq x y z
N MET A 1 -14.01 2.91 2.97
CA MET A 1 -15.24 2.34 3.61
C MET A 1 -16.13 1.56 2.64
N HIS A 2 -16.29 1.96 1.36
CA HIS A 2 -17.16 1.24 0.41
C HIS A 2 -16.85 -0.28 0.29
N ASN A 3 -15.56 -0.67 0.24
CA ASN A 3 -15.18 -2.09 0.22
C ASN A 3 -15.67 -2.86 1.47
N PHE A 4 -15.70 -2.16 2.61
CA PHE A 4 -16.22 -2.72 3.86
C PHE A 4 -17.73 -2.98 3.76
N ALA A 5 -18.48 -1.99 3.27
CA ALA A 5 -19.94 -2.12 3.05
C ALA A 5 -20.27 -3.25 2.06
N LEU A 6 -19.49 -3.38 0.97
CA LEU A 6 -19.66 -4.45 -0.03
C LEU A 6 -19.39 -5.83 0.57
N ALA A 7 -18.32 -5.99 1.35
CA ALA A 7 -17.96 -7.25 1.99
C ALA A 7 -19.03 -7.69 3.01
N LEU A 8 -19.47 -6.78 3.88
CA LEU A 8 -20.50 -7.08 4.87
C LEU A 8 -21.83 -7.47 4.22
N LYS A 9 -22.23 -6.76 3.14
CA LYS A 9 -23.41 -7.16 2.37
C LYS A 9 -23.27 -8.57 1.78
N HIS A 10 -22.09 -8.87 1.22
CA HIS A 10 -21.79 -10.21 0.69
C HIS A 10 -21.85 -11.30 1.77
N SER A 11 -21.39 -11.00 2.97
CA SER A 11 -21.47 -11.90 4.13
C SER A 11 -22.87 -11.99 4.75
N GLY A 12 -23.89 -11.42 4.08
CA GLY A 12 -25.31 -11.55 4.48
C GLY A 12 -25.79 -10.49 5.48
N HIS A 13 -24.99 -9.48 5.80
CA HIS A 13 -25.44 -8.40 6.68
C HIS A 13 -26.34 -7.40 5.94
N LYS A 14 -27.30 -6.82 6.65
CA LYS A 14 -28.06 -5.66 6.18
C LYS A 14 -27.23 -4.42 6.43
N VAL A 15 -26.78 -3.76 5.34
CA VAL A 15 -25.85 -2.64 5.39
C VAL A 15 -26.50 -1.39 4.85
N SER A 16 -26.29 -0.28 5.51
CA SER A 16 -26.54 1.07 5.03
C SER A 16 -25.36 1.97 5.40
N GLY A 17 -25.26 3.14 4.82
CA GLY A 17 -24.17 4.07 5.15
C GLY A 17 -24.44 5.45 4.58
N SER A 18 -23.63 6.42 5.03
CA SER A 18 -23.64 7.83 4.66
C SER A 18 -22.21 8.32 4.51
N ASP A 19 -22.04 9.35 3.69
CA ASP A 19 -20.79 10.08 3.54
C ASP A 19 -21.12 11.51 3.06
N ASP A 20 -20.25 12.48 3.34
CA ASP A 20 -20.45 13.85 2.86
C ASP A 20 -20.40 13.93 1.34
N GLN A 21 -19.49 13.19 0.70
CA GLN A 21 -19.38 13.05 -0.75
C GLN A 21 -18.88 11.66 -1.14
N ILE A 22 -19.47 11.07 -2.16
CA ILE A 22 -19.11 9.74 -2.67
C ILE A 22 -18.58 9.86 -4.10
N PHE A 23 -17.28 9.69 -4.26
CA PHE A 23 -16.57 9.78 -5.54
C PHE A 23 -16.40 8.44 -6.23
N GLU A 24 -16.09 8.47 -7.54
CA GLU A 24 -15.67 7.29 -8.28
C GLU A 24 -14.29 6.75 -7.77
N PRO A 25 -14.10 5.45 -7.74
CA PRO A 25 -14.98 4.35 -8.18
C PRO A 25 -15.97 3.86 -7.10
N SER A 26 -15.98 4.47 -5.91
CA SER A 26 -16.85 4.04 -4.81
C SER A 26 -18.32 4.20 -5.14
N ARG A 27 -18.70 5.29 -5.82
CA ARG A 27 -20.06 5.59 -6.22
C ARG A 27 -20.67 4.48 -7.07
N SER A 28 -20.08 4.19 -8.22
CA SER A 28 -20.56 3.15 -9.14
C SER A 28 -20.58 1.76 -8.49
N ARG A 29 -19.62 1.45 -7.60
CA ARG A 29 -19.61 0.16 -6.90
C ARG A 29 -20.72 0.02 -5.88
N LEU A 30 -21.00 1.08 -5.11
CA LEU A 30 -22.11 1.10 -4.14
C LEU A 30 -23.45 1.07 -4.86
N GLU A 31 -23.60 1.78 -5.97
CA GLU A 31 -24.79 1.79 -6.80
C GLU A 31 -25.10 0.40 -7.35
N LYS A 32 -24.12 -0.26 -7.99
CA LYS A 32 -24.24 -1.64 -8.49
C LYS A 32 -24.63 -2.62 -7.39
N ALA A 33 -24.17 -2.38 -6.18
CA ALA A 33 -24.51 -3.19 -5.02
C ALA A 33 -25.83 -2.79 -4.35
N GLY A 34 -26.52 -1.73 -4.79
CA GLY A 34 -27.73 -1.22 -4.12
C GLY A 34 -27.46 -0.71 -2.70
N LEU A 35 -26.28 -0.14 -2.48
CA LEU A 35 -25.84 0.44 -1.21
C LEU A 35 -25.58 1.94 -1.30
N LEU A 36 -25.72 2.54 -2.48
CA LEU A 36 -25.57 3.98 -2.63
C LEU A 36 -26.71 4.67 -1.87
N PRO A 37 -26.42 5.62 -0.95
CA PRO A 37 -27.47 6.35 -0.27
C PRO A 37 -28.24 7.24 -1.26
N HIS A 38 -29.53 7.43 -1.02
CA HIS A 38 -30.38 8.25 -1.88
C HIS A 38 -29.92 9.72 -1.94
N ARG A 39 -29.30 10.21 -0.87
CA ARG A 39 -28.72 11.55 -0.74
C ARG A 39 -27.38 11.46 -0.03
N GLU A 40 -26.43 12.23 -0.50
CA GLU A 40 -25.14 12.45 0.20
C GLU A 40 -25.38 13.31 1.45
N GLY A 41 -24.41 13.31 2.37
CA GLY A 41 -24.49 14.01 3.65
C GLY A 41 -24.83 13.08 4.82
N TRP A 42 -25.13 13.71 5.94
CA TRP A 42 -25.35 13.01 7.22
C TRP A 42 -26.84 13.04 7.56
N HIS A 43 -27.39 11.87 7.93
CA HIS A 43 -28.81 11.63 8.13
C HIS A 43 -29.07 10.97 9.50
N PRO A 44 -28.97 11.71 10.64
CA PRO A 44 -29.18 11.19 11.97
C PRO A 44 -30.54 10.52 12.17
N GLU A 45 -31.55 10.95 11.39
CA GLU A 45 -32.91 10.38 11.38
C GLU A 45 -32.98 8.92 10.93
N ASN A 46 -31.97 8.44 10.20
CA ASN A 46 -31.87 7.06 9.75
C ASN A 46 -31.41 6.12 10.86
N LEU A 47 -30.84 6.65 11.95
CA LEU A 47 -30.35 5.84 13.06
C LEU A 47 -31.47 5.47 14.03
N ASN A 48 -31.58 4.17 14.33
CA ASN A 48 -32.57 3.62 15.25
C ASN A 48 -32.00 2.41 15.99
N ASN A 49 -32.74 1.93 16.99
CA ASN A 49 -32.30 0.85 17.86
C ASN A 49 -32.24 -0.55 17.21
N ASN A 50 -32.60 -0.68 15.92
CA ASN A 50 -32.44 -1.93 15.17
C ASN A 50 -31.07 -2.06 14.50
N ILE A 51 -30.18 -1.10 14.74
CA ILE A 51 -28.80 -1.13 14.27
C ILE A 51 -27.94 -1.84 15.30
N ASP A 52 -27.31 -2.93 14.91
CA ASP A 52 -26.45 -3.72 15.79
C ASP A 52 -25.10 -3.02 16.06
N VAL A 53 -24.50 -2.42 15.01
CA VAL A 53 -23.21 -1.77 15.09
C VAL A 53 -23.05 -0.66 14.04
N ILE A 54 -22.38 0.41 14.43
CA ILE A 54 -21.95 1.48 13.55
C ILE A 54 -20.43 1.38 13.37
N ILE A 55 -19.99 1.32 12.10
CA ILE A 55 -18.57 1.26 11.75
C ILE A 55 -18.12 2.63 11.28
N LEU A 56 -17.25 3.26 12.04
CA LEU A 56 -16.78 4.62 11.80
C LEU A 56 -15.52 4.62 10.92
N GLY A 57 -15.56 5.37 9.82
CA GLY A 57 -14.41 5.59 8.95
C GLY A 57 -13.37 6.54 9.57
N MET A 58 -12.12 6.42 9.14
CA MET A 58 -10.99 7.21 9.64
C MET A 58 -11.18 8.74 9.42
N HIS A 59 -11.82 9.12 8.33
CA HIS A 59 -12.01 10.53 7.95
C HIS A 59 -13.29 11.15 8.52
N ALA A 60 -14.08 10.39 9.26
CA ALA A 60 -15.23 10.96 9.96
C ALA A 60 -14.78 12.03 10.95
N ARG A 61 -15.64 13.02 11.20
CA ARG A 61 -15.33 14.11 12.13
C ARG A 61 -15.91 13.83 13.50
N LYS A 62 -15.29 14.37 14.55
CA LYS A 62 -15.79 14.23 15.95
C LYS A 62 -17.16 14.86 16.15
N ASP A 63 -17.48 15.88 15.36
CA ASP A 63 -18.74 16.64 15.36
C ASP A 63 -19.77 16.07 14.36
N ASN A 64 -19.57 14.88 13.85
CA ASN A 64 -20.51 14.21 12.93
C ASN A 64 -21.87 14.03 13.63
N PRO A 65 -22.99 14.51 13.05
CA PRO A 65 -24.31 14.46 13.67
C PRO A 65 -24.86 13.03 13.82
N GLU A 66 -24.48 12.09 12.94
CA GLU A 66 -24.85 10.68 13.10
C GLU A 66 -24.10 10.05 14.27
N LEU A 67 -22.82 10.41 14.47
CA LEU A 67 -22.06 9.94 15.63
C LEU A 67 -22.67 10.48 16.95
N ALA A 68 -23.12 11.74 16.98
CA ALA A 68 -23.83 12.28 18.12
C ALA A 68 -25.13 11.52 18.39
N ARG A 69 -25.94 11.28 17.34
CA ARG A 69 -27.18 10.53 17.44
C ARG A 69 -26.98 9.08 17.87
N ALA A 70 -25.92 8.42 17.38
CA ALA A 70 -25.58 7.07 17.78
C ALA A 70 -25.30 6.96 19.29
N ARG A 71 -24.60 7.93 19.84
CA ARG A 71 -24.32 8.03 21.29
C ARG A 71 -25.59 8.27 22.10
N GLU A 72 -26.48 9.14 21.66
CA GLU A 72 -27.79 9.38 22.29
C GLU A 72 -28.63 8.09 22.37
N LEU A 73 -28.62 7.30 21.30
CA LEU A 73 -29.32 6.03 21.23
C LEU A 73 -28.61 4.87 21.95
N GLY A 74 -27.38 5.09 22.47
CA GLY A 74 -26.60 4.04 23.09
C GLY A 74 -26.15 2.93 22.13
N LEU A 75 -26.03 3.21 20.82
CA LEU A 75 -25.60 2.26 19.82
C LEU A 75 -24.11 1.93 19.95
N ILE A 76 -23.73 0.72 19.60
CA ILE A 76 -22.33 0.29 19.54
C ILE A 76 -21.65 1.00 18.37
N VAL A 77 -20.62 1.80 18.64
CA VAL A 77 -19.80 2.46 17.62
C VAL A 77 -18.39 1.92 17.70
N GLN A 78 -17.90 1.39 16.60
CA GLN A 78 -16.55 0.84 16.47
C GLN A 78 -15.80 1.53 15.33
N SER A 79 -14.48 1.69 15.49
CA SER A 79 -13.62 1.97 14.34
C SER A 79 -13.58 0.74 13.41
N TYR A 80 -13.30 0.94 12.12
CA TYR A 80 -13.24 -0.22 11.24
C TYR A 80 -12.14 -1.24 11.61
N PRO A 81 -10.95 -0.83 12.15
CA PRO A 81 -9.97 -1.80 12.62
C PRO A 81 -10.47 -2.63 13.81
N GLU A 82 -11.18 -1.98 14.73
CA GLU A 82 -11.78 -2.66 15.88
C GLU A 82 -12.85 -3.69 15.44
N PHE A 83 -13.73 -3.31 14.51
CA PHE A 83 -14.70 -4.22 13.94
C PHE A 83 -14.03 -5.41 13.23
N LEU A 84 -13.00 -5.13 12.40
CA LEU A 84 -12.29 -6.18 11.68
C LEU A 84 -11.58 -7.15 12.64
N PHE A 85 -10.97 -6.64 13.72
CA PHE A 85 -10.41 -7.49 14.76
C PHE A 85 -11.50 -8.39 15.39
N ASN A 86 -12.64 -7.82 15.78
CA ASN A 86 -13.73 -8.59 16.38
C ASN A 86 -14.27 -9.67 15.43
N ALA A 87 -14.32 -9.38 14.12
CA ALA A 87 -14.73 -10.36 13.10
C ALA A 87 -13.70 -11.48 12.84
N THR A 88 -12.43 -11.25 13.22
CA THR A 88 -11.33 -12.18 12.95
C THR A 88 -10.63 -12.70 14.22
N LYS A 89 -11.15 -12.36 15.41
CA LYS A 89 -10.50 -12.68 16.70
C LYS A 89 -10.25 -14.17 16.94
N ASP A 90 -11.13 -15.01 16.42
CA ASP A 90 -11.08 -16.48 16.57
C ASP A 90 -10.30 -17.15 15.42
N LYS A 91 -9.67 -16.38 14.54
CA LYS A 91 -8.89 -16.85 13.39
C LYS A 91 -7.40 -16.66 13.59
N LYS A 92 -6.59 -17.44 12.88
CA LYS A 92 -5.16 -17.19 12.78
C LYS A 92 -4.95 -15.90 11.96
N ARG A 93 -4.37 -14.87 12.57
CA ARG A 93 -4.20 -13.55 11.92
C ARG A 93 -2.77 -13.38 11.45
N VAL A 94 -2.62 -13.13 10.13
CA VAL A 94 -1.40 -12.68 9.47
C VAL A 94 -1.54 -11.20 9.21
N VAL A 95 -0.64 -10.39 9.76
CA VAL A 95 -0.65 -8.93 9.59
C VAL A 95 0.57 -8.48 8.83
N VAL A 96 0.34 -7.77 7.72
CA VAL A 96 1.38 -7.24 6.84
C VAL A 96 1.50 -5.74 7.06
N GLY A 97 2.54 -5.32 7.76
CA GLY A 97 2.85 -3.93 8.11
C GLY A 97 4.21 -3.47 7.60
N GLY A 98 4.53 -2.19 7.82
CA GLY A 98 5.78 -1.57 7.40
C GLY A 98 5.61 -0.50 6.32
N SER A 99 6.70 0.16 5.94
CA SER A 99 6.62 1.34 5.07
C SER A 99 6.44 1.01 3.59
N HIS A 100 6.99 -0.12 3.12
CA HIS A 100 7.02 -0.48 1.70
C HIS A 100 6.57 -1.93 1.49
N GLY A 101 6.11 -2.25 0.27
CA GLY A 101 5.84 -3.64 -0.12
C GLY A 101 4.58 -4.29 0.45
N LYS A 102 3.89 -3.70 1.42
CA LYS A 102 2.70 -4.27 2.08
C LYS A 102 1.70 -4.90 1.10
N THR A 103 1.18 -4.08 0.19
CA THR A 103 0.18 -4.53 -0.81
C THR A 103 0.72 -5.65 -1.69
N THR A 104 1.98 -5.54 -2.12
CA THR A 104 2.60 -6.54 -2.98
C THR A 104 2.74 -7.88 -2.24
N ILE A 105 3.23 -7.87 -1.00
CA ILE A 105 3.37 -9.08 -0.17
C ILE A 105 1.98 -9.69 0.12
N THR A 106 1.00 -8.85 0.47
CA THR A 106 -0.37 -9.33 0.70
C THR A 106 -0.96 -9.96 -0.55
N SER A 107 -0.75 -9.34 -1.72
CA SER A 107 -1.21 -9.88 -3.00
C SER A 107 -0.55 -11.21 -3.35
N MET A 108 0.78 -11.31 -3.16
CA MET A 108 1.53 -12.56 -3.36
C MET A 108 1.02 -13.66 -2.44
N LEU A 109 0.80 -13.35 -1.17
CA LEU A 109 0.29 -14.31 -0.20
C LEU A 109 -1.11 -14.80 -0.58
N LEU A 110 -2.02 -13.89 -0.92
CA LEU A 110 -3.39 -14.26 -1.32
C LEU A 110 -3.41 -15.06 -2.63
N HIS A 111 -2.52 -14.72 -3.59
CA HIS A 111 -2.35 -15.48 -4.83
C HIS A 111 -1.90 -16.92 -4.53
N VAL A 112 -0.89 -17.10 -3.69
CA VAL A 112 -0.40 -18.43 -3.30
C VAL A 112 -1.46 -19.23 -2.55
N LEU A 113 -2.15 -18.61 -1.59
CA LEU A 113 -3.25 -19.28 -0.86
C LEU A 113 -4.36 -19.74 -1.81
N SER A 114 -4.76 -18.88 -2.76
CA SER A 114 -5.78 -19.22 -3.77
C SER A 114 -5.32 -20.35 -4.68
N ALA A 115 -4.08 -20.32 -5.17
CA ALA A 115 -3.52 -21.37 -6.01
C ALA A 115 -3.46 -22.74 -5.29
N LEU A 116 -3.30 -22.73 -3.97
CA LEU A 116 -3.30 -23.92 -3.12
C LEU A 116 -4.69 -24.30 -2.60
N GLY A 117 -5.76 -23.62 -3.04
CA GLY A 117 -7.13 -23.87 -2.59
C GLY A 117 -7.38 -23.53 -1.12
N ARG A 118 -6.55 -22.68 -0.51
CA ARG A 118 -6.69 -22.24 0.88
C ARG A 118 -7.43 -20.90 0.95
N ASN A 119 -8.60 -20.91 1.52
CA ASN A 119 -9.40 -19.71 1.73
C ASN A 119 -8.89 -18.90 2.93
N ALA A 120 -9.04 -17.58 2.86
CA ALA A 120 -8.75 -16.68 3.95
C ALA A 120 -9.71 -15.49 3.93
N ASP A 121 -10.01 -14.95 5.10
CA ASP A 121 -10.46 -13.57 5.19
C ASP A 121 -9.29 -12.65 4.81
N TYR A 122 -9.57 -11.52 4.20
CA TYR A 122 -8.51 -10.59 3.89
C TYR A 122 -8.97 -9.14 3.90
N MET A 123 -8.03 -8.25 4.16
CA MET A 123 -8.17 -6.81 3.91
C MET A 123 -6.92 -6.31 3.20
N VAL A 124 -7.11 -5.66 2.06
CA VAL A 124 -6.03 -5.13 1.21
C VAL A 124 -6.26 -3.66 0.92
N GLY A 125 -5.20 -2.87 0.98
CA GLY A 125 -5.26 -1.41 0.82
C GLY A 125 -5.44 -0.91 -0.62
N ALA A 126 -5.26 -1.78 -1.63
CA ALA A 126 -5.38 -1.43 -3.04
C ALA A 126 -6.11 -2.52 -3.84
N GLN A 127 -6.63 -2.14 -5.03
CA GLN A 127 -7.26 -3.10 -5.92
C GLN A 127 -6.26 -4.19 -6.34
N LEU A 128 -6.67 -5.44 -6.24
CA LEU A 128 -5.91 -6.60 -6.72
C LEU A 128 -6.52 -7.14 -7.99
N GLU A 129 -5.67 -7.60 -8.90
CA GLU A 129 -6.09 -8.34 -10.09
C GLU A 129 -6.65 -9.71 -9.68
N GLY A 130 -7.77 -10.11 -10.29
CA GLY A 130 -8.45 -11.37 -9.93
C GLY A 130 -9.30 -11.31 -8.66
N PHE A 131 -9.37 -10.17 -7.98
CA PHE A 131 -10.19 -9.99 -6.78
C PHE A 131 -11.26 -8.91 -7.00
N ASP A 132 -12.52 -9.29 -6.88
CA ASP A 132 -13.64 -8.35 -7.02
C ASP A 132 -13.74 -7.38 -5.85
N ARG A 133 -13.32 -7.81 -4.67
CA ARG A 133 -13.39 -7.08 -3.42
C ARG A 133 -12.04 -6.98 -2.75
N MET A 134 -11.83 -5.89 -2.02
CA MET A 134 -10.59 -5.64 -1.25
C MET A 134 -10.73 -6.03 0.22
N LEU A 135 -11.86 -6.57 0.58
CA LEU A 135 -12.15 -7.15 1.88
C LEU A 135 -13.04 -8.38 1.69
N GLU A 136 -12.69 -9.47 2.34
CA GLU A 136 -13.50 -10.68 2.47
C GLU A 136 -13.62 -11.06 3.93
N LEU A 137 -14.83 -11.39 4.35
CA LEU A 137 -15.15 -11.93 5.67
C LEU A 137 -16.06 -13.13 5.49
N ASN A 138 -15.61 -14.31 5.87
CA ASN A 138 -16.38 -15.54 5.81
C ASN A 138 -16.16 -16.33 7.10
N LYS A 139 -17.23 -16.69 7.77
CA LYS A 139 -17.20 -17.42 9.05
C LYS A 139 -16.49 -18.77 8.97
N GLU A 140 -16.50 -19.39 7.79
CA GLU A 140 -15.88 -20.70 7.56
C GLU A 140 -14.33 -20.64 7.43
N ASN A 141 -13.77 -19.46 7.20
CA ASN A 141 -12.33 -19.30 7.10
C ASN A 141 -11.68 -19.29 8.50
N ASP A 142 -10.59 -20.01 8.65
CA ASP A 142 -9.76 -20.06 9.88
C ASP A 142 -8.55 -19.12 9.85
N LEU A 143 -8.28 -18.50 8.69
CA LEU A 143 -7.17 -17.60 8.43
C LEU A 143 -7.69 -16.21 8.06
N ALA A 144 -6.99 -15.17 8.55
CA ALA A 144 -7.20 -13.78 8.13
C ALA A 144 -5.86 -13.14 7.75
N VAL A 145 -5.80 -12.55 6.56
CA VAL A 145 -4.64 -11.81 6.04
C VAL A 145 -4.98 -10.33 5.98
N ILE A 146 -4.30 -9.52 6.77
CA ILE A 146 -4.65 -8.11 6.97
C ILE A 146 -3.46 -7.23 6.58
N GLU A 147 -3.59 -6.50 5.48
CA GLU A 147 -2.69 -5.40 5.17
C GLU A 147 -3.05 -4.19 6.04
N VAL A 148 -2.06 -3.60 6.69
CA VAL A 148 -2.33 -2.51 7.62
C VAL A 148 -1.27 -1.42 7.53
N ASP A 149 -1.74 -0.19 7.70
CA ASP A 149 -0.90 1.00 7.83
C ASP A 149 -0.87 1.50 9.30
N GLU A 150 0.09 2.36 9.57
CA GLU A 150 0.35 2.95 10.87
C GLU A 150 -0.57 4.11 11.25
N TYR A 151 -1.44 4.57 10.34
CA TYR A 151 -2.38 5.68 10.59
C TYR A 151 -3.34 5.41 11.74
N LEU A 152 -3.91 6.50 12.28
CA LEU A 152 -4.92 6.46 13.33
C LEU A 152 -6.20 5.76 12.86
N SER A 153 -6.89 5.10 13.79
CA SER A 153 -8.06 4.27 13.51
C SER A 153 -9.32 5.07 13.18
N SER A 154 -9.60 6.10 13.96
CA SER A 154 -10.77 6.96 13.78
C SER A 154 -10.66 8.23 14.64
N PRO A 155 -11.54 9.21 14.48
CA PRO A 155 -11.58 10.40 15.33
C PRO A 155 -11.88 10.12 16.82
N ILE A 156 -12.50 8.98 17.12
CA ILE A 156 -12.81 8.55 18.49
C ILE A 156 -11.80 7.56 19.05
N ASP A 157 -10.88 7.07 18.22
CA ASP A 157 -9.83 6.15 18.60
C ASP A 157 -8.50 6.55 17.93
N ASN A 158 -7.67 7.22 18.70
CA ASN A 158 -6.38 7.74 18.24
C ASN A 158 -5.26 6.68 18.21
N ARG A 159 -5.57 5.40 18.45
CA ARG A 159 -4.59 4.33 18.29
C ARG A 159 -4.29 4.13 16.83
N SER A 160 -3.05 3.76 16.51
CA SER A 160 -2.72 3.31 15.17
C SER A 160 -3.52 2.03 14.82
N LYS A 161 -3.93 1.90 13.57
CA LYS A 161 -4.75 0.78 13.09
C LYS A 161 -4.13 -0.57 13.39
N PHE A 162 -2.83 -0.74 13.24
CA PHE A 162 -2.21 -2.04 13.44
C PHE A 162 -2.12 -2.48 14.91
N LEU A 163 -2.36 -1.59 15.87
CA LEU A 163 -2.43 -1.95 17.28
C LEU A 163 -3.69 -2.75 17.67
N HIS A 164 -4.65 -2.89 16.76
CA HIS A 164 -5.88 -3.64 17.03
C HIS A 164 -5.75 -5.14 16.78
N TYR A 165 -4.91 -5.59 15.85
CA TYR A 165 -5.07 -6.91 15.22
C TYR A 165 -4.46 -8.08 15.96
N ARG A 166 -3.57 -7.89 16.94
CA ARG A 166 -2.97 -8.94 17.74
C ARG A 166 -2.53 -10.15 16.88
N PRO A 167 -1.52 -10.00 16.03
CA PRO A 167 -1.17 -11.02 15.04
C PRO A 167 -0.54 -12.27 15.67
N HIS A 168 -0.83 -13.43 15.05
CA HIS A 168 -0.10 -14.68 15.26
C HIS A 168 1.13 -14.77 14.36
N ILE A 169 1.07 -14.14 13.18
CA ILE A 169 2.19 -13.94 12.27
C ILE A 169 2.15 -12.47 11.86
N ALA A 170 3.25 -11.76 12.07
CA ALA A 170 3.42 -10.41 11.61
C ALA A 170 4.62 -10.31 10.68
N ILE A 171 4.54 -9.47 9.66
CA ILE A 171 5.71 -9.04 8.91
C ILE A 171 5.85 -7.53 8.99
N ILE A 172 7.06 -7.06 9.27
CA ILE A 172 7.45 -5.64 9.13
C ILE A 172 8.43 -5.55 7.96
N THR A 173 7.97 -4.94 6.88
CA THR A 173 8.68 -4.92 5.59
C THR A 173 9.80 -3.90 5.53
N GLY A 174 9.93 -3.06 6.55
CA GLY A 174 10.89 -1.99 6.70
C GLY A 174 10.26 -0.79 7.39
N ILE A 175 11.10 0.12 7.88
CA ILE A 175 10.72 1.34 8.56
C ILE A 175 11.39 2.51 7.85
N ALA A 176 10.59 3.28 7.11
CA ALA A 176 11.02 4.53 6.52
C ALA A 176 10.04 5.63 6.96
N TRP A 177 10.53 6.59 7.73
CA TRP A 177 9.70 7.65 8.27
C TRP A 177 8.90 8.35 7.18
N ASP A 178 7.60 8.32 7.34
CA ASP A 178 6.61 8.96 6.47
C ASP A 178 5.47 9.55 7.34
N HIS A 179 4.52 10.23 6.70
CA HIS A 179 3.31 10.72 7.38
C HIS A 179 3.58 11.72 8.53
N ILE A 180 4.42 12.73 8.25
CA ILE A 180 4.83 13.77 9.23
C ILE A 180 3.65 14.51 9.88
N ASN A 181 2.47 14.50 9.24
CA ASN A 181 1.24 15.06 9.79
C ASN A 181 0.66 14.25 10.96
N VAL A 182 1.01 12.97 11.07
CA VAL A 182 0.60 12.06 12.15
C VAL A 182 1.77 11.77 13.09
N PHE A 183 2.96 11.63 12.54
CA PHE A 183 4.21 11.33 13.25
C PHE A 183 5.20 12.48 13.08
N PRO A 184 5.15 13.51 13.95
CA PRO A 184 5.98 14.71 13.81
C PRO A 184 7.48 14.45 13.92
N THR A 185 7.87 13.33 14.55
CA THR A 185 9.27 12.92 14.73
C THR A 185 9.44 11.46 14.33
N GLU A 186 10.64 11.12 13.87
CA GLU A 186 11.02 9.74 13.57
C GLU A 186 10.83 8.82 14.79
N GLU A 187 11.19 9.28 15.98
CA GLU A 187 11.02 8.53 17.22
C GLU A 187 9.53 8.21 17.51
N SER A 188 8.61 9.15 17.25
CA SER A 188 7.17 8.88 17.38
C SER A 188 6.67 7.82 16.41
N TYR A 189 7.31 7.74 15.23
CA TYR A 189 7.04 6.72 14.22
C TYR A 189 7.55 5.35 14.68
N LEU A 190 8.80 5.27 15.14
CA LEU A 190 9.42 4.05 15.68
C LEU A 190 8.66 3.51 16.90
N ASP A 191 8.23 4.38 17.81
CA ASP A 191 7.44 4.02 19.00
C ASP A 191 6.12 3.31 18.62
N THR A 192 5.54 3.66 17.48
CA THR A 192 4.34 2.98 16.99
C THR A 192 4.64 1.53 16.58
N PHE A 193 5.79 1.25 15.99
CA PHE A 193 6.21 -0.12 15.70
C PHE A 193 6.57 -0.92 16.97
N ARG A 194 7.20 -0.30 17.98
CA ARG A 194 7.41 -0.94 19.29
C ARG A 194 6.08 -1.39 19.88
N LYS A 195 5.09 -0.48 19.90
CA LYS A 195 3.74 -0.80 20.38
C LYS A 195 3.08 -1.90 19.55
N PHE A 196 3.27 -1.92 18.25
CA PHE A 196 2.75 -2.99 17.39
C PHE A 196 3.34 -4.36 17.79
N ILE A 197 4.65 -4.44 17.97
CA ILE A 197 5.33 -5.68 18.42
C ILE A 197 4.79 -6.12 19.78
N ASP A 198 4.50 -5.19 20.69
CA ASP A 198 3.91 -5.50 21.99
C ASP A 198 2.50 -6.11 21.88
N THR A 199 1.78 -5.90 20.77
CA THR A 199 0.44 -6.48 20.56
C THR A 199 0.45 -7.90 20.02
N LEU A 200 1.59 -8.45 19.62
CA LEU A 200 1.67 -9.80 19.08
C LEU A 200 1.17 -10.84 20.10
N GLU A 201 0.46 -11.86 19.61
CA GLU A 201 0.03 -12.97 20.46
C GLU A 201 1.24 -13.73 21.03
N GLN A 202 1.02 -14.42 22.14
CA GLN A 202 2.06 -15.29 22.72
C GLN A 202 2.43 -16.40 21.73
N GLY A 203 3.71 -16.63 21.51
CA GLY A 203 4.19 -17.59 20.51
C GLY A 203 4.08 -17.13 19.07
N ALA A 204 3.79 -15.85 18.83
CA ALA A 204 3.72 -15.30 17.48
C ALA A 204 5.06 -15.29 16.76
N THR A 205 5.00 -15.33 15.44
CA THR A 205 6.17 -15.12 14.57
C THR A 205 6.21 -13.69 14.05
N LEU A 206 7.31 -13.00 14.29
CA LEU A 206 7.62 -11.68 13.73
C LEU A 206 8.67 -11.84 12.62
N ILE A 207 8.23 -11.67 11.38
CA ILE A 207 9.09 -11.71 10.20
C ILE A 207 9.56 -10.29 9.91
N TYR A 208 10.84 -10.10 9.61
CA TYR A 208 11.40 -8.77 9.42
C TYR A 208 12.49 -8.72 8.35
N CYS A 209 12.54 -7.58 7.63
CA CYS A 209 13.60 -7.32 6.67
C CYS A 209 14.91 -7.01 7.39
N ARG A 210 15.91 -7.87 7.23
CA ARG A 210 17.23 -7.74 7.89
C ARG A 210 18.08 -6.61 7.33
N GLU A 211 17.74 -6.11 6.14
CA GLU A 211 18.49 -5.04 5.47
C GLU A 211 18.12 -3.63 6.00
N ASP A 212 17.07 -3.53 6.81
CA ASP A 212 16.64 -2.28 7.44
C ASP A 212 17.28 -2.13 8.82
N SER A 213 18.23 -1.20 8.94
CA SER A 213 19.00 -0.99 10.17
C SER A 213 18.17 -0.48 11.36
N GLN A 214 17.13 0.32 11.09
CA GLN A 214 16.23 0.82 12.14
C GLN A 214 15.38 -0.33 12.68
N LEU A 215 14.89 -1.19 11.78
CA LEU A 215 14.14 -2.38 12.16
C LEU A 215 14.98 -3.35 12.98
N LEU A 216 16.26 -3.53 12.65
CA LEU A 216 17.17 -4.37 13.45
C LEU A 216 17.24 -3.93 14.91
N GLY A 217 17.36 -2.63 15.17
CA GLY A 217 17.36 -2.10 16.54
C GLY A 217 16.06 -2.41 17.30
N LEU A 218 14.92 -2.27 16.63
CA LEU A 218 13.63 -2.64 17.23
C LEU A 218 13.47 -4.14 17.50
N ILE A 219 14.02 -4.98 16.62
CA ILE A 219 13.98 -6.44 16.81
C ILE A 219 14.86 -6.86 17.99
N GLU A 220 16.02 -6.24 18.18
CA GLU A 220 16.88 -6.48 19.33
C GLU A 220 16.19 -6.10 20.64
N GLU A 221 15.56 -4.91 20.70
CA GLU A 221 14.74 -4.48 21.82
C GLU A 221 13.59 -5.47 22.09
N ALA A 222 12.88 -5.89 21.02
CA ALA A 222 11.77 -6.81 21.10
C ALA A 222 12.17 -8.19 21.61
N SER A 223 13.27 -8.74 21.12
CA SER A 223 13.77 -10.06 21.54
C SER A 223 14.10 -10.12 23.03
N ASN A 224 14.58 -9.01 23.60
CA ASN A 224 14.84 -8.90 25.03
C ASN A 224 13.54 -8.76 25.86
N LYS A 225 12.56 -8.00 25.36
CA LYS A 225 11.32 -7.71 26.05
C LYS A 225 10.26 -8.80 25.90
N ARG A 226 10.22 -9.47 24.75
CA ARG A 226 9.24 -10.47 24.33
C ARG A 226 9.92 -11.79 23.92
N PRO A 227 10.57 -12.50 24.86
CA PRO A 227 11.24 -13.79 24.58
C PRO A 227 10.24 -14.89 24.18
N ASP A 228 8.95 -14.62 24.29
CA ASP A 228 7.86 -15.51 23.88
C ASP A 228 7.55 -15.46 22.38
N ILE A 229 8.09 -14.52 21.61
CA ILE A 229 7.88 -14.42 20.15
C ILE A 229 9.10 -14.92 19.37
N TYR A 230 8.86 -15.41 18.15
CA TYR A 230 9.90 -15.90 17.26
C TYR A 230 10.22 -14.83 16.21
N CYS A 231 11.44 -14.29 16.22
CA CYS A 231 11.91 -13.30 15.25
C CYS A 231 12.58 -14.00 14.07
N GLU A 232 11.97 -13.96 12.88
CA GLU A 232 12.47 -14.61 11.66
C GLU A 232 12.93 -13.57 10.63
N PRO A 233 14.24 -13.48 10.33
CA PRO A 233 14.75 -12.54 9.34
C PRO A 233 14.54 -13.04 7.91
N TYR A 234 14.33 -12.09 6.98
CA TYR A 234 14.48 -12.35 5.55
C TYR A 234 15.35 -11.27 4.89
N ASN A 235 15.96 -11.61 3.75
CA ASN A 235 16.79 -10.72 2.95
C ASN A 235 16.28 -10.67 1.51
N THR A 236 16.72 -9.66 0.77
CA THR A 236 16.57 -9.63 -0.67
C THR A 236 17.37 -10.79 -1.30
N PRO A 237 16.74 -11.69 -2.09
CA PRO A 237 17.48 -12.74 -2.80
C PRO A 237 18.49 -12.12 -3.76
N SER A 238 19.63 -12.75 -3.94
CA SER A 238 20.52 -12.43 -5.05
C SER A 238 19.85 -12.82 -6.38
N SER A 239 20.12 -12.09 -7.45
CA SER A 239 19.45 -12.30 -8.72
C SER A 239 20.41 -12.28 -9.89
N ILE A 240 20.19 -13.18 -10.85
CA ILE A 240 20.87 -13.21 -12.14
C ILE A 240 19.83 -12.90 -13.20
N PRO A 241 19.95 -11.78 -13.93
CA PRO A 241 19.01 -11.41 -14.99
C PRO A 241 19.06 -12.41 -16.15
N GLY A 242 17.88 -12.79 -16.66
CA GLY A 242 17.68 -13.60 -17.86
C GLY A 242 16.76 -12.92 -18.87
N LYS A 243 16.39 -13.61 -19.95
CA LYS A 243 15.42 -13.08 -20.94
C LYS A 243 14.01 -13.09 -20.37
N GLY A 244 13.52 -11.92 -19.92
CA GLY A 244 12.16 -11.74 -19.41
C GLY A 244 11.90 -12.35 -18.02
N CYS A 245 12.94 -12.80 -17.34
CA CYS A 245 12.89 -13.32 -15.98
C CYS A 245 14.22 -13.13 -15.29
N SER A 246 14.26 -13.36 -13.98
CA SER A 246 15.49 -13.43 -13.18
C SER A 246 15.54 -14.75 -12.45
N GLU A 247 16.73 -15.37 -12.36
CA GLU A 247 16.98 -16.46 -11.42
C GLU A 247 17.32 -15.86 -10.06
N LEU A 248 16.56 -16.24 -9.05
CA LEU A 248 16.72 -15.77 -7.68
C LEU A 248 17.38 -16.86 -6.83
N THR A 249 18.33 -16.48 -5.96
CA THR A 249 18.89 -17.36 -4.96
C THR A 249 18.56 -16.82 -3.57
N TYR A 250 17.78 -17.56 -2.81
CA TYR A 250 17.39 -17.23 -1.45
C TYR A 250 18.49 -17.51 -0.42
N SER A 251 18.33 -17.00 0.79
CA SER A 251 19.29 -17.17 1.89
C SER A 251 19.47 -18.63 2.35
N ASP A 252 18.52 -19.50 2.03
CA ASP A 252 18.58 -20.96 2.27
C ASP A 252 19.24 -21.73 1.11
N ASN A 253 19.84 -21.02 0.15
CA ASN A 253 20.47 -21.53 -1.08
C ASN A 253 19.50 -22.24 -2.05
N THR A 254 18.20 -22.10 -1.87
CA THR A 254 17.24 -22.53 -2.89
C THR A 254 17.16 -21.50 -4.00
N THR A 255 16.82 -21.94 -5.21
CA THR A 255 16.68 -21.08 -6.39
C THR A 255 15.27 -21.10 -6.92
N ALA A 256 14.81 -19.97 -7.51
CA ALA A 256 13.53 -19.87 -8.18
C ALA A 256 13.61 -18.89 -9.36
N ILE A 257 12.72 -19.05 -10.33
CA ILE A 257 12.60 -18.13 -11.48
C ILE A 257 11.48 -17.14 -11.20
N SER A 258 11.76 -15.85 -11.41
CA SER A 258 10.76 -14.80 -11.26
C SER A 258 10.68 -13.91 -12.50
N LYS A 259 9.47 -13.57 -12.92
CA LYS A 259 9.18 -12.58 -13.97
C LYS A 259 9.05 -11.16 -13.43
N LEU A 260 9.10 -11.00 -12.12
CA LEU A 260 9.02 -9.68 -11.48
C LEU A 260 10.28 -8.87 -11.76
N VAL A 261 10.13 -7.57 -11.72
CA VAL A 261 11.18 -6.58 -12.03
C VAL A 261 11.59 -5.86 -10.76
N GLY A 262 12.91 -5.79 -10.51
CA GLY A 262 13.51 -4.98 -9.46
C GLY A 262 13.70 -5.67 -8.11
N ALA A 263 14.83 -5.36 -7.47
CA ALA A 263 15.23 -5.94 -6.18
C ALA A 263 14.16 -5.80 -5.08
N HIS A 264 13.43 -4.68 -5.07
CA HIS A 264 12.32 -4.48 -4.11
C HIS A 264 11.19 -5.51 -4.27
N ASN A 265 10.90 -5.97 -5.49
CA ASN A 265 9.94 -7.05 -5.72
C ASN A 265 10.50 -8.41 -5.33
N PHE A 266 11.80 -8.63 -5.50
CA PHE A 266 12.47 -9.84 -5.00
C PHE A 266 12.48 -9.89 -3.47
N GLN A 267 12.67 -8.74 -2.81
CA GLN A 267 12.54 -8.60 -1.36
C GLN A 267 11.11 -8.91 -0.89
N ASN A 268 10.09 -8.37 -1.59
CA ASN A 268 8.68 -8.67 -1.30
C ASN A 268 8.38 -10.16 -1.47
N LEU A 269 8.96 -10.80 -2.49
CA LEU A 269 8.81 -12.23 -2.75
C LEU A 269 9.37 -13.06 -1.59
N ALA A 270 10.57 -12.70 -1.09
CA ALA A 270 11.17 -13.35 0.07
C ALA A 270 10.33 -13.17 1.35
N GLY A 271 9.78 -11.98 1.56
CA GLY A 271 8.87 -11.72 2.67
C GLY A 271 7.59 -12.56 2.60
N ALA A 272 6.96 -12.65 1.41
CA ALA A 272 5.80 -13.51 1.18
C ALA A 272 6.12 -14.99 1.41
N ARG A 273 7.29 -15.46 0.94
CA ARG A 273 7.77 -16.84 1.14
C ARG A 273 7.99 -17.17 2.62
N ALA A 274 8.53 -16.23 3.40
CA ALA A 274 8.70 -16.38 4.85
C ALA A 274 7.34 -16.48 5.58
N ILE A 275 6.34 -15.69 5.19
CA ILE A 275 4.98 -15.84 5.72
C ILE A 275 4.41 -17.22 5.36
N CYS A 276 4.55 -17.67 4.12
CA CYS A 276 4.07 -18.97 3.67
C CYS A 276 4.71 -20.11 4.46
N LYS A 277 6.02 -20.05 4.74
CA LYS A 277 6.73 -21.00 5.61
C LYS A 277 6.09 -21.05 7.00
N SER A 278 5.77 -19.91 7.61
CA SER A 278 5.09 -19.83 8.91
C SER A 278 3.63 -20.36 8.88
N LEU A 279 3.05 -20.46 7.67
CA LEU A 279 1.75 -21.10 7.40
C LEU A 279 1.89 -22.57 6.97
N SER A 280 3.07 -23.17 7.14
CA SER A 280 3.39 -24.57 6.76
C SER A 280 3.20 -24.82 5.25
N ILE A 281 3.45 -23.82 4.41
CA ILE A 281 3.55 -23.94 2.96
C ILE A 281 5.04 -24.13 2.62
N SER A 282 5.39 -25.22 1.95
CA SER A 282 6.78 -25.49 1.59
C SER A 282 7.31 -24.50 0.54
N ALA A 283 8.64 -24.40 0.44
CA ALA A 283 9.29 -23.58 -0.59
C ALA A 283 8.83 -23.98 -2.00
N GLU A 284 8.79 -25.26 -2.30
CA GLU A 284 8.35 -25.80 -3.58
C GLU A 284 6.88 -25.45 -3.89
N GLN A 285 5.98 -25.57 -2.90
CA GLN A 285 4.58 -25.17 -3.06
C GLN A 285 4.45 -23.66 -3.33
N PHE A 286 5.23 -22.85 -2.62
CA PHE A 286 5.26 -21.41 -2.84
C PHE A 286 5.78 -21.07 -4.23
N ASP A 287 6.94 -21.62 -4.62
CA ASP A 287 7.61 -21.32 -5.89
C ASP A 287 6.73 -21.74 -7.09
N ASN A 288 6.05 -22.88 -7.02
CA ASN A 288 5.11 -23.33 -8.04
C ASN A 288 3.84 -22.43 -8.09
N ALA A 289 3.31 -22.03 -6.95
CA ALA A 289 2.10 -21.23 -6.89
C ALA A 289 2.34 -19.79 -7.35
N ILE A 290 3.51 -19.20 -7.04
CA ILE A 290 3.83 -17.80 -7.35
C ILE A 290 4.21 -17.56 -8.81
N GLU A 291 4.52 -18.59 -9.58
CA GLU A 291 4.95 -18.46 -11.00
C GLU A 291 3.92 -17.69 -11.86
N GLY A 292 2.63 -17.84 -11.58
CA GLY A 292 1.54 -17.13 -12.25
C GLY A 292 1.30 -15.70 -11.77
N PHE A 293 2.04 -15.22 -10.78
CA PHE A 293 1.85 -13.88 -10.24
C PHE A 293 2.46 -12.80 -11.14
N THR A 294 1.63 -11.90 -11.66
CA THR A 294 2.03 -10.85 -12.60
C THR A 294 2.29 -9.49 -11.96
N GLY A 295 2.09 -9.38 -10.65
CA GLY A 295 2.25 -8.14 -9.88
C GLY A 295 0.94 -7.67 -9.24
N ALA A 296 1.03 -6.68 -8.38
CA ALA A 296 -0.14 -5.99 -7.84
C ALA A 296 -0.43 -4.74 -8.68
N ALA A 297 -1.70 -4.41 -8.86
CA ALA A 297 -2.12 -3.25 -9.64
C ALA A 297 -1.41 -1.98 -9.19
N ARG A 298 -0.88 -1.21 -10.13
CA ARG A 298 -0.09 0.01 -9.88
C ARG A 298 1.15 -0.23 -8.98
N ARG A 299 1.78 -1.41 -9.06
CA ARG A 299 3.05 -1.73 -8.39
C ARG A 299 4.04 -2.23 -9.44
N LEU A 300 4.68 -1.31 -10.13
CA LEU A 300 5.52 -1.53 -11.30
C LEU A 300 4.77 -2.33 -12.38
N GLU A 301 3.49 -2.00 -12.54
CA GLU A 301 2.59 -2.61 -13.52
C GLU A 301 3.01 -2.21 -14.93
N VAL A 302 3.12 -3.19 -15.83
CA VAL A 302 3.33 -2.93 -17.26
C VAL A 302 2.02 -2.44 -17.87
N ALA A 303 1.95 -1.16 -18.19
CA ALA A 303 0.77 -0.55 -18.80
C ALA A 303 0.79 -0.70 -20.33
N ILE A 304 1.97 -0.62 -20.95
CA ILE A 304 2.18 -0.76 -22.39
C ILE A 304 3.48 -1.51 -22.59
N GLU A 305 3.47 -2.49 -23.50
CA GLU A 305 4.67 -3.13 -23.99
C GLU A 305 4.65 -3.25 -25.50
N ARG A 306 5.72 -2.79 -26.15
CA ARG A 306 5.98 -2.91 -27.58
C ARG A 306 7.34 -3.57 -27.74
N THR A 307 7.30 -4.87 -27.86
CA THR A 307 8.51 -5.72 -27.83
C THR A 307 9.46 -5.42 -29.00
N GLN A 308 8.93 -5.13 -30.20
CA GLN A 308 9.74 -4.85 -31.39
C GLN A 308 10.52 -3.56 -31.25
N GLU A 309 9.89 -2.50 -30.72
CA GLU A 309 10.48 -1.20 -30.47
C GLU A 309 11.30 -1.17 -29.16
N LYS A 310 11.26 -2.23 -28.37
CA LYS A 310 11.82 -2.27 -27.01
C LYS A 310 11.32 -1.10 -26.16
N PHE A 311 10.01 -0.84 -26.25
CA PHE A 311 9.35 0.25 -25.53
C PHE A 311 8.40 -0.30 -24.48
N THR A 312 8.55 0.17 -23.24
CA THR A 312 7.68 -0.25 -22.13
C THR A 312 7.27 0.94 -21.28
N VAL A 313 6.00 1.03 -20.93
CA VAL A 313 5.47 2.00 -19.97
C VAL A 313 5.07 1.27 -18.70
N PHE A 314 5.67 1.66 -17.59
CA PHE A 314 5.34 1.17 -16.26
C PHE A 314 4.49 2.19 -15.51
N ARG A 315 3.55 1.68 -14.70
CA ARG A 315 2.82 2.46 -13.69
C ARG A 315 3.21 2.00 -12.31
N ASP A 316 3.51 2.95 -11.43
CA ASP A 316 3.84 2.64 -10.05
C ASP A 316 3.20 3.65 -9.08
N PHE A 317 2.88 3.17 -7.89
CA PHE A 317 2.30 3.99 -6.83
C PHE A 317 3.38 4.68 -5.96
N ALA A 318 4.65 4.61 -6.35
CA ALA A 318 5.72 5.28 -5.63
C ALA A 318 5.42 6.78 -5.50
N HIS A 319 5.49 7.28 -4.27
CA HIS A 319 5.17 8.67 -3.92
C HIS A 319 6.06 9.23 -2.80
N ALA A 320 6.86 8.40 -2.16
CA ALA A 320 7.86 8.81 -1.16
C ALA A 320 9.27 8.69 -1.75
N PRO A 321 10.27 9.45 -1.27
CA PRO A 321 11.63 9.47 -1.83
C PRO A 321 12.27 8.09 -1.95
N SER A 322 12.20 7.26 -0.92
CA SER A 322 12.73 5.89 -0.91
C SER A 322 12.04 4.98 -1.93
N LYS A 323 10.70 5.13 -2.10
CA LYS A 323 9.93 4.38 -3.10
C LYS A 323 10.34 4.75 -4.51
N LEU A 324 10.53 6.06 -4.79
CA LEU A 324 11.00 6.52 -6.08
C LEU A 324 12.35 5.89 -6.44
N LYS A 325 13.32 5.95 -5.51
CA LYS A 325 14.66 5.36 -5.71
C LYS A 325 14.55 3.86 -6.01
N ALA A 326 13.81 3.11 -5.22
CA ALA A 326 13.66 1.67 -5.37
C ALA A 326 13.05 1.28 -6.73
N THR A 327 11.95 1.95 -7.12
CA THR A 327 11.25 1.69 -8.39
C THR A 327 12.13 2.02 -9.60
N GLN A 328 12.79 3.19 -9.58
CA GLN A 328 13.69 3.60 -10.67
C GLN A 328 14.88 2.66 -10.81
N SER A 329 15.57 2.35 -9.70
CA SER A 329 16.71 1.41 -9.72
C SER A 329 16.29 0.04 -10.22
N GLY A 330 15.08 -0.42 -9.88
CA GLY A 330 14.51 -1.67 -10.39
C GLY A 330 14.37 -1.67 -11.91
N VAL A 331 13.81 -0.61 -12.50
CA VAL A 331 13.65 -0.51 -13.96
C VAL A 331 14.99 -0.36 -14.66
N VAL A 332 15.85 0.55 -14.19
CA VAL A 332 17.19 0.76 -14.77
C VAL A 332 18.03 -0.52 -14.74
N GLY A 333 18.03 -1.22 -13.62
CA GLY A 333 18.78 -2.49 -13.48
C GLY A 333 18.25 -3.63 -14.34
N SER A 334 16.94 -3.66 -14.59
CA SER A 334 16.31 -4.71 -15.41
C SER A 334 16.37 -4.46 -16.92
N PHE A 335 16.57 -3.20 -17.32
CA PHE A 335 16.64 -2.80 -18.74
C PHE A 335 17.87 -1.92 -19.02
N PRO A 336 19.10 -2.43 -18.77
CA PRO A 336 20.33 -1.62 -18.89
C PRO A 336 20.58 -1.09 -20.30
N GLU A 337 20.00 -1.72 -21.33
CA GLU A 337 20.12 -1.33 -22.73
C GLU A 337 19.15 -0.22 -23.16
N ARG A 338 18.21 0.17 -22.26
CA ARG A 338 17.14 1.12 -22.60
C ARG A 338 17.33 2.43 -21.86
N LYS A 339 16.96 3.53 -22.50
CA LYS A 339 16.82 4.81 -21.82
C LYS A 339 15.59 4.82 -20.90
N VAL A 340 15.69 5.46 -19.76
CA VAL A 340 14.60 5.55 -18.79
C VAL A 340 14.19 7.00 -18.56
N THR A 341 12.92 7.31 -18.86
CA THR A 341 12.29 8.58 -18.45
C THR A 341 11.33 8.33 -17.31
N ALA A 342 11.59 8.95 -16.16
CA ALA A 342 10.70 8.90 -15.02
C ALA A 342 9.82 10.14 -14.96
N VAL A 343 8.51 9.92 -14.77
CA VAL A 343 7.49 10.97 -14.58
C VAL A 343 6.88 10.77 -13.19
N PHE A 344 7.05 11.74 -12.32
CA PHE A 344 6.58 11.67 -10.94
C PHE A 344 5.57 12.76 -10.63
N GLU A 345 4.45 12.39 -10.00
CA GLU A 345 3.43 13.34 -9.53
C GLU A 345 3.57 13.61 -8.03
N LEU A 346 3.80 14.88 -7.67
CA LEU A 346 3.62 15.35 -6.29
C LEU A 346 2.11 15.46 -6.01
N HIS A 347 1.57 14.55 -5.21
CA HIS A 347 0.13 14.47 -4.96
C HIS A 347 -0.23 14.33 -3.48
N THR A 348 0.61 13.72 -2.65
CA THR A 348 0.36 13.53 -1.22
C THR A 348 0.48 14.84 -0.44
N PHE A 349 -0.03 14.88 0.79
CA PHE A 349 0.22 16.02 1.70
C PHE A 349 1.70 16.24 1.94
N SER A 350 2.47 15.18 2.17
CA SER A 350 3.92 15.25 2.38
C SER A 350 4.63 15.78 1.15
N SER A 351 4.36 15.21 -0.04
CA SER A 351 5.04 15.60 -1.29
C SER A 351 4.74 17.03 -1.75
N LEU A 352 3.59 17.59 -1.33
CA LEU A 352 3.20 18.97 -1.62
C LEU A 352 3.59 19.96 -0.49
N ASN A 353 4.23 19.46 0.57
CA ASN A 353 4.66 20.29 1.69
C ASN A 353 6.09 20.81 1.43
N LYS A 354 6.24 22.14 1.36
CA LYS A 354 7.54 22.80 1.10
C LYS A 354 8.64 22.36 2.09
N ALA A 355 8.31 22.13 3.35
CA ALA A 355 9.26 21.67 4.37
C ALA A 355 9.71 20.22 4.15
N PHE A 356 8.93 19.40 3.46
CA PHE A 356 9.26 18.01 3.17
C PHE A 356 9.96 17.83 1.83
N LEU A 357 9.80 18.75 0.88
CA LEU A 357 10.39 18.66 -0.46
C LEU A 357 11.90 18.32 -0.47
N PRO A 358 12.74 18.85 0.44
CA PRO A 358 14.17 18.52 0.46
C PRO A 358 14.48 17.02 0.64
N GLN A 359 13.54 16.23 1.18
CA GLN A 359 13.71 14.78 1.30
C GLN A 359 13.78 14.07 -0.08
N TYR A 360 13.32 14.75 -1.16
CA TYR A 360 13.42 14.24 -2.52
C TYR A 360 14.79 14.46 -3.17
N ALA A 361 15.76 15.07 -2.47
CA ALA A 361 17.10 15.26 -2.98
C ALA A 361 17.68 13.94 -3.51
N SER A 362 18.22 13.98 -4.73
CA SER A 362 18.79 12.82 -5.42
C SER A 362 17.84 11.60 -5.57
N SER A 363 16.53 11.79 -5.43
CA SER A 363 15.59 10.68 -5.55
C SER A 363 15.29 10.27 -7.00
N MET A 364 15.73 11.07 -7.97
CA MET A 364 15.53 10.81 -9.41
C MET A 364 16.85 10.81 -10.21
N ASP A 365 18.00 10.57 -9.57
CA ASP A 365 19.32 10.65 -10.23
C ASP A 365 19.62 9.40 -11.08
N SER A 366 18.99 8.28 -10.81
CA SER A 366 19.27 7.00 -11.49
C SER A 366 18.73 6.91 -12.92
N VAL A 367 17.84 7.81 -13.34
CA VAL A 367 17.19 7.78 -14.65
C VAL A 367 17.80 8.80 -15.62
N ASP A 368 17.69 8.52 -16.94
CA ASP A 368 18.24 9.42 -17.98
C ASP A 368 17.49 10.75 -18.03
N LYS A 369 16.18 10.77 -17.83
CA LYS A 369 15.34 11.96 -17.79
C LYS A 369 14.35 11.92 -16.65
N ALA A 370 14.18 13.07 -15.98
CA ALA A 370 13.27 13.22 -14.86
C ALA A 370 12.26 14.35 -15.12
N ILE A 371 10.98 14.04 -14.94
CA ILE A 371 9.88 14.97 -15.05
C ILE A 371 9.10 14.92 -13.74
N VAL A 372 8.87 16.07 -13.12
CA VAL A 372 8.00 16.20 -11.95
C VAL A 372 6.76 17.00 -12.33
N PHE A 373 5.63 16.46 -12.03
CA PHE A 373 4.33 17.12 -12.22
C PHE A 373 3.68 17.44 -10.87
N TYR A 374 3.07 18.61 -10.75
CA TYR A 374 2.11 18.92 -9.70
C TYR A 374 1.02 19.86 -10.21
N ASP A 375 -0.19 19.70 -9.69
CA ASP A 375 -1.30 20.60 -10.00
C ASP A 375 -1.43 21.66 -8.87
N PRO A 376 -1.23 22.96 -9.14
CA PRO A 376 -1.41 24.02 -8.15
C PRO A 376 -2.80 24.03 -7.50
N LYS A 377 -3.83 23.59 -8.22
CA LYS A 377 -5.21 23.50 -7.69
C LYS A 377 -5.30 22.43 -6.58
N VAL A 378 -4.53 21.36 -6.68
CA VAL A 378 -4.47 20.33 -5.62
C VAL A 378 -3.78 20.88 -4.38
N VAL A 379 -2.74 21.71 -4.52
CA VAL A 379 -2.07 22.39 -3.40
C VAL A 379 -3.06 23.30 -2.67
N GLU A 380 -3.82 24.11 -3.42
CA GLU A 380 -4.86 25.00 -2.89
C GLU A 380 -5.99 24.21 -2.20
N HIS A 381 -6.50 23.17 -2.86
CA HIS A 381 -7.56 22.31 -2.29
C HIS A 381 -7.14 21.68 -0.96
N LYS A 382 -5.87 21.29 -0.84
CA LYS A 382 -5.30 20.75 0.40
C LYS A 382 -4.95 21.83 1.43
N ARG A 383 -5.17 23.11 1.12
CA ARG A 383 -4.86 24.27 1.99
C ARG A 383 -3.39 24.31 2.42
N LEU A 384 -2.49 23.89 1.53
CA LEU A 384 -1.05 23.94 1.73
C LEU A 384 -0.48 25.27 1.21
N PRO A 385 0.64 25.76 1.77
CA PRO A 385 1.38 26.88 1.20
C PRO A 385 1.75 26.61 -0.25
N ALA A 386 1.64 27.64 -1.10
CA ALA A 386 2.01 27.52 -2.51
C ALA A 386 3.48 27.09 -2.66
N ILE A 387 3.72 26.19 -3.61
CA ILE A 387 5.07 25.79 -4.04
C ILE A 387 5.32 26.30 -5.45
N SER A 388 6.52 26.74 -5.71
CA SER A 388 6.96 27.20 -7.03
C SER A 388 7.71 26.10 -7.79
N ILE A 389 7.84 26.25 -9.10
CA ILE A 389 8.70 25.40 -9.93
C ILE A 389 10.13 25.39 -9.40
N GLN A 390 10.63 26.56 -8.94
CA GLN A 390 11.98 26.69 -8.41
C GLN A 390 12.14 25.93 -7.09
N ASP A 391 11.15 25.99 -6.19
CA ASP A 391 11.17 25.20 -4.93
C ASP A 391 11.34 23.70 -5.22
N VAL A 392 10.64 23.19 -6.25
CA VAL A 392 10.74 21.78 -6.64
C VAL A 392 12.11 21.47 -7.23
N LYS A 393 12.63 22.30 -8.14
CA LYS A 393 13.97 22.11 -8.73
C LYS A 393 15.06 22.09 -7.68
N ASP A 394 15.04 23.07 -6.77
CA ASP A 394 16.02 23.17 -5.68
C ASP A 394 15.98 21.96 -4.75
N ALA A 395 14.77 21.48 -4.45
CA ALA A 395 14.58 20.35 -3.57
C ALA A 395 15.08 19.01 -4.13
N PHE A 396 14.88 18.77 -5.42
CA PHE A 396 15.37 17.54 -6.08
C PHE A 396 16.89 17.60 -6.37
N GLY A 397 17.44 18.81 -6.53
CA GLY A 397 18.89 19.03 -6.75
C GLY A 397 19.39 18.52 -8.09
N ARG A 398 18.52 18.38 -9.10
CA ARG A 398 18.84 17.89 -10.43
C ARG A 398 18.73 19.00 -11.47
N GLU A 399 19.81 19.34 -12.15
CA GLU A 399 19.89 20.48 -13.09
C GLU A 399 18.95 20.33 -14.30
N ASP A 400 18.81 19.12 -14.86
CA ASP A 400 17.96 18.83 -16.02
C ASP A 400 16.53 18.43 -15.66
N LEU A 401 16.08 18.69 -14.40
CA LEU A 401 14.72 18.38 -13.98
C LEU A 401 13.70 19.24 -14.72
N GLU A 402 12.77 18.57 -15.40
CA GLU A 402 11.61 19.24 -15.98
C GLU A 402 10.47 19.28 -14.95
N VAL A 403 9.94 20.47 -14.66
CA VAL A 403 8.80 20.64 -13.74
C VAL A 403 7.61 21.18 -14.50
N ILE A 404 6.49 20.46 -14.46
CA ILE A 404 5.27 20.75 -15.21
C ILE A 404 4.09 20.94 -14.24
N THR A 405 3.24 21.95 -14.50
CA THR A 405 2.10 22.30 -13.63
C THR A 405 0.75 22.28 -14.33
N SER A 406 0.70 21.87 -15.60
CA SER A 406 -0.57 21.73 -16.33
C SER A 406 -0.66 20.36 -16.99
N VAL A 407 -1.85 19.78 -16.97
CA VAL A 407 -2.17 18.48 -17.57
C VAL A 407 -1.85 18.45 -19.06
N ASN A 408 -2.29 19.48 -19.81
CA ASN A 408 -2.06 19.55 -21.25
C ASN A 408 -0.57 19.60 -21.62
N SER A 409 0.26 20.27 -20.79
CA SER A 409 1.70 20.31 -21.01
C SER A 409 2.35 18.97 -20.68
N LEU A 410 1.86 18.29 -19.65
CA LEU A 410 2.30 16.96 -19.29
C LEU A 410 2.00 15.95 -20.41
N GLU A 411 0.78 15.93 -20.93
CA GLU A 411 0.40 15.03 -22.04
C GLU A 411 1.25 15.25 -23.29
N LYS A 412 1.44 16.52 -23.69
CA LYS A 412 2.34 16.84 -24.81
C LYS A 412 3.76 16.33 -24.57
N ARG A 413 4.26 16.50 -23.37
CA ARG A 413 5.63 16.09 -23.01
C ARG A 413 5.80 14.56 -22.97
N ILE A 414 4.81 13.85 -22.40
CA ILE A 414 4.81 12.38 -22.37
C ILE A 414 4.74 11.81 -23.79
N ASN A 415 3.87 12.37 -24.65
CA ASN A 415 3.72 11.93 -26.04
C ASN A 415 4.98 12.18 -26.89
N ALA A 416 5.82 13.14 -26.50
CA ALA A 416 7.10 13.44 -27.15
C ALA A 416 8.26 12.55 -26.67
N ILE A 417 8.05 11.63 -25.72
CA ILE A 417 9.08 10.68 -25.28
C ILE A 417 9.35 9.68 -26.44
N PRO A 418 10.62 9.39 -26.75
CA PRO A 418 10.96 8.40 -27.77
C PRO A 418 10.34 7.04 -27.48
N LYS A 419 9.82 6.39 -28.54
CA LYS A 419 9.13 5.09 -28.42
C LYS A 419 10.01 3.93 -28.91
N GLU A 420 11.32 4.09 -28.87
CA GLU A 420 12.29 3.07 -29.29
C GLU A 420 13.42 2.98 -28.25
N ASN A 421 13.76 1.76 -27.86
CA ASN A 421 14.76 1.47 -26.82
C ASN A 421 14.54 2.28 -25.53
N HIS A 422 13.28 2.39 -25.08
CA HIS A 422 12.91 3.31 -24.01
C HIS A 422 11.94 2.69 -22.98
N CYS A 423 12.16 3.02 -21.71
CA CYS A 423 11.21 2.77 -20.63
C CYS A 423 10.65 4.10 -20.12
N VAL A 424 9.34 4.18 -19.96
CA VAL A 424 8.66 5.29 -19.31
C VAL A 424 8.12 4.82 -17.97
N LEU A 425 8.51 5.47 -16.89
CA LEU A 425 8.09 5.10 -15.54
C LEU A 425 7.17 6.18 -14.97
N MET A 426 5.88 5.88 -14.88
CA MET A 426 4.83 6.77 -14.38
C MET A 426 4.58 6.51 -12.90
N MET A 427 5.04 7.39 -12.01
CA MET A 427 4.97 7.22 -10.55
C MET A 427 4.00 8.22 -9.92
N SER A 428 2.93 7.73 -9.29
CA SER A 428 1.93 8.58 -8.65
C SER A 428 1.05 7.83 -7.66
N SER A 429 0.71 8.48 -6.54
CA SER A 429 -0.42 8.09 -5.69
C SER A 429 -1.76 8.65 -6.18
N GLY A 430 -1.73 9.60 -7.12
CA GLY A 430 -2.87 10.23 -7.78
C GLY A 430 -3.17 9.63 -9.17
N ARG A 431 -3.57 10.50 -10.10
CA ARG A 431 -3.92 10.15 -11.49
C ARG A 431 -3.35 11.16 -12.49
N PHE A 432 -2.28 11.86 -12.18
CA PHE A 432 -1.67 12.90 -13.01
C PHE A 432 -2.67 13.97 -13.46
N GLY A 433 -3.59 14.37 -12.57
CA GLY A 433 -4.65 15.32 -12.91
C GLY A 433 -5.65 14.80 -13.96
N GLY A 434 -5.67 13.51 -14.24
CA GLY A 434 -6.49 12.90 -15.29
C GLY A 434 -5.82 12.83 -16.66
N ALA A 435 -4.50 13.11 -16.75
CA ALA A 435 -3.75 13.03 -18.00
C ALA A 435 -3.86 11.64 -18.64
N GLU A 436 -4.08 11.59 -19.94
CA GLU A 436 -4.03 10.37 -20.72
C GLU A 436 -2.58 9.89 -20.83
N ILE A 437 -2.36 8.64 -20.44
CA ILE A 437 -1.06 7.99 -20.64
C ILE A 437 -1.00 7.51 -22.08
N PRO A 438 0.14 7.66 -22.80
CA PRO A 438 0.27 7.26 -24.19
C PRO A 438 -0.20 5.81 -24.38
N GLN A 439 -1.03 5.62 -25.39
CA GLN A 439 -1.44 4.28 -25.85
C GLN A 439 -0.37 3.68 -26.77
#